data_b6345ef2702b4e0b2c587b443f9a0a0f
#
_entry.id   b6345ef2702b4e0b2c587b443f9a0a0f
#
_cell.length_a   1.000
_cell.length_b   1.000
_cell.length_c   1.000
_cell.angle_alpha   90.00
_cell.angle_beta   90.00
_cell.angle_gamma   90.00
#
_symmetry.space_group_name_H-M   'P 1'
#
loop_
_entity.id
_entity.type
_entity.pdbx_description
1 polymer ?
#
loop_
_entity_poly.entity_id
_entity_poly.type
_entity_poly.pdbx_seq_one_letter_code
_entity_poly.pdbx_strand_id
1 'polypeptide(L)'
;IMDGVATDQQIRRITASADHYLYRREIGGYRLNTDFHEQKFDLGRMFGFAYGEKENGAVFSHMAVMYANALYRRGFVQEGWKALKTLADTALDFDTSRIYPGIPEYFRADGRGMYHYLTGAASWYMMTMITQVFGVRGEAGDLLLQPKLTAAQFDAEGSASVHVTFAGRRLEIRCQNPGRLEYGQYRVQKVLCGDAELCAGSCDSVIIPRRVIEALPAEQKQVFTVYLG
;
A
#
# COMPACT_ATOMS: atom_id res chain seq x y z
N ILE A 1 -13.79 -2.66 7.12
CA ILE A 1 -13.04 -1.43 6.78
C ILE A 1 -13.18 -1.14 5.29
N MET A 2 -12.78 -2.09 4.44
CA MET A 2 -12.68 -1.92 2.98
C MET A 2 -14.02 -1.47 2.35
N ASP A 3 -15.12 -2.07 2.74
CA ASP A 3 -16.45 -1.85 2.15
C ASP A 3 -17.20 -0.64 2.74
N GLY A 4 -16.53 0.19 3.53
CA GLY A 4 -17.10 1.43 4.08
C GLY A 4 -18.09 1.27 5.23
N VAL A 5 -18.37 0.04 5.67
CA VAL A 5 -19.36 -0.23 6.74
C VAL A 5 -18.90 0.31 8.10
N ALA A 6 -17.61 0.15 8.44
CA ALA A 6 -17.08 0.63 9.72
C ALA A 6 -16.96 2.16 9.73
N THR A 7 -17.39 2.78 10.83
CA THR A 7 -17.11 4.21 11.09
C THR A 7 -15.63 4.41 11.42
N ASP A 8 -15.12 5.65 11.31
CA ASP A 8 -13.73 5.96 11.65
C ASP A 8 -13.39 5.64 13.11
N GLN A 9 -14.34 5.84 14.03
CA GLN A 9 -14.16 5.44 15.43
C GLN A 9 -13.99 3.92 15.56
N GLN A 10 -14.77 3.14 14.81
CA GLN A 10 -14.62 1.69 14.79
C GLN A 10 -13.29 1.28 14.17
N ILE A 11 -12.84 1.95 13.09
CA ILE A 11 -11.54 1.67 12.49
C ILE A 11 -10.41 1.92 13.50
N ARG A 12 -10.44 3.04 14.24
CA ARG A 12 -9.44 3.31 15.30
C ARG A 12 -9.39 2.21 16.37
N ARG A 13 -10.55 1.66 16.77
CA ARG A 13 -10.61 0.54 17.71
C ARG A 13 -10.07 -0.75 17.09
N ILE A 14 -10.40 -1.01 15.82
CA ILE A 14 -9.91 -2.19 15.09
C ILE A 14 -8.38 -2.12 14.97
N THR A 15 -7.81 -0.98 14.56
CA THR A 15 -6.37 -0.82 14.44
C THR A 15 -5.65 -0.96 15.77
N ALA A 16 -6.18 -0.37 16.85
CA ALA A 16 -5.62 -0.51 18.19
C ALA A 16 -5.67 -1.99 18.66
N SER A 17 -6.76 -2.71 18.40
CA SER A 17 -6.88 -4.14 18.74
C SER A 17 -5.94 -4.99 17.88
N ALA A 18 -5.84 -4.71 16.58
CA ALA A 18 -4.93 -5.42 15.69
C ALA A 18 -3.47 -5.21 16.11
N ASP A 19 -3.10 -3.98 16.47
CA ASP A 19 -1.75 -3.66 16.98
C ASP A 19 -1.44 -4.41 18.27
N HIS A 20 -2.39 -4.48 19.20
CA HIS A 20 -2.20 -5.12 20.50
C HIS A 20 -2.12 -6.64 20.40
N TYR A 21 -3.05 -7.26 19.68
CA TYR A 21 -3.21 -8.71 19.69
C TYR A 21 -2.49 -9.41 18.55
N LEU A 22 -2.40 -8.80 17.37
CA LEU A 22 -1.99 -9.48 16.13
C LEU A 22 -0.63 -9.04 15.61
N TYR A 23 -0.21 -7.79 15.90
CA TYR A 23 1.02 -7.26 15.34
C TYR A 23 2.26 -7.92 15.94
N ARG A 24 3.14 -8.42 15.04
CA ARG A 24 4.45 -9.03 15.37
C ARG A 24 5.45 -8.58 14.31
N ARG A 25 6.24 -7.57 14.66
CA ARG A 25 7.22 -6.97 13.73
C ARG A 25 8.22 -8.00 13.23
N GLU A 26 8.68 -8.86 14.11
CA GLU A 26 9.74 -9.85 13.89
C GLU A 26 9.37 -10.96 12.90
N ILE A 27 8.08 -11.09 12.56
CA ILE A 27 7.59 -12.11 11.63
C ILE A 27 6.74 -11.54 10.48
N GLY A 28 6.89 -10.25 10.17
CA GLY A 28 6.27 -9.64 8.99
C GLY A 28 4.99 -8.85 9.23
N GLY A 29 4.54 -8.70 10.49
CA GLY A 29 3.44 -7.80 10.84
C GLY A 29 2.23 -8.48 11.46
N TYR A 30 1.07 -8.42 10.80
CA TYR A 30 -0.21 -8.81 11.39
C TYR A 30 -0.53 -10.28 11.17
N ARG A 31 -0.67 -11.04 12.25
CA ARG A 31 -1.19 -12.41 12.23
C ARG A 31 -2.68 -12.41 11.89
N LEU A 32 -3.19 -13.53 11.36
CA LEU A 32 -4.60 -13.68 11.05
C LEU A 32 -5.49 -13.79 12.31
N ASN A 33 -4.98 -14.47 13.33
CA ASN A 33 -5.69 -14.68 14.61
C ASN A 33 -4.69 -14.83 15.74
N THR A 34 -5.19 -14.69 16.98
CA THR A 34 -4.49 -15.11 18.21
C THR A 34 -4.57 -16.63 18.37
N ASP A 35 -3.70 -17.20 19.21
CA ASP A 35 -3.83 -18.60 19.60
C ASP A 35 -5.10 -18.81 20.42
N PHE A 36 -5.90 -19.80 20.05
CA PHE A 36 -7.09 -20.17 20.78
C PHE A 36 -6.78 -21.11 21.97
N HIS A 37 -5.57 -21.66 22.03
CA HIS A 37 -5.14 -22.67 23.03
C HIS A 37 -6.01 -23.94 23.07
N GLU A 38 -6.83 -24.14 22.06
CA GLU A 38 -7.71 -25.32 21.90
C GLU A 38 -7.97 -25.56 20.39
N GLN A 39 -8.35 -26.76 20.05
CA GLN A 39 -8.75 -27.10 18.69
C GLN A 39 -10.27 -26.89 18.52
N LYS A 40 -10.62 -26.04 17.55
CA LYS A 40 -12.02 -25.71 17.22
C LYS A 40 -12.34 -26.19 15.80
N PHE A 41 -12.53 -27.49 15.64
CA PHE A 41 -12.78 -28.10 14.32
C PHE A 41 -14.04 -27.57 13.62
N ASP A 42 -14.97 -26.99 14.38
CA ASP A 42 -16.17 -26.32 13.89
C ASP A 42 -15.88 -25.02 13.15
N LEU A 43 -14.69 -24.42 13.33
CA LEU A 43 -14.24 -23.22 12.60
C LEU A 43 -13.59 -23.51 11.24
N GLY A 44 -13.68 -24.75 10.76
CA GLY A 44 -13.23 -25.13 9.44
C GLY A 44 -11.73 -25.49 9.35
N ARG A 45 -11.19 -25.40 8.12
CA ARG A 45 -9.86 -25.97 7.80
C ARG A 45 -8.68 -25.29 8.50
N MET A 46 -8.85 -24.09 9.07
CA MET A 46 -7.72 -23.42 9.73
C MET A 46 -7.09 -24.29 10.84
N PHE A 47 -7.88 -25.07 11.55
CA PHE A 47 -7.38 -25.99 12.57
C PHE A 47 -6.76 -27.29 12.02
N GLY A 48 -6.70 -27.45 10.69
CA GLY A 48 -5.83 -28.43 10.05
C GLY A 48 -4.35 -28.02 10.04
N PHE A 49 -4.01 -26.80 10.49
CA PHE A 49 -2.65 -26.30 10.59
C PHE A 49 -2.30 -25.98 12.05
N ALA A 50 -1.03 -26.21 12.41
CA ALA A 50 -0.51 -25.76 13.70
C ALA A 50 -0.55 -24.24 13.80
N TYR A 51 -0.68 -23.70 15.01
CA TYR A 51 -0.65 -22.25 15.20
C TYR A 51 0.68 -21.63 14.71
N GLY A 52 0.58 -20.56 13.95
CA GLY A 52 1.68 -19.90 13.27
C GLY A 52 1.93 -20.39 11.83
N GLU A 53 1.10 -21.32 11.36
CA GLU A 53 1.17 -21.85 9.98
C GLU A 53 -0.10 -21.49 9.21
N LYS A 54 0.10 -21.06 7.95
CA LYS A 54 -1.00 -20.74 7.01
C LYS A 54 -2.12 -19.92 7.64
N GLU A 55 -3.37 -20.40 7.52
CA GLU A 55 -4.55 -19.69 7.99
C GLU A 55 -4.69 -19.68 9.53
N ASN A 56 -3.86 -20.45 10.24
CA ASN A 56 -3.91 -20.48 11.71
C ASN A 56 -2.77 -19.66 12.33
N GLY A 57 -2.96 -18.35 12.41
CA GLY A 57 -2.06 -17.44 13.13
C GLY A 57 -0.75 -17.10 12.44
N ALA A 58 -0.53 -17.48 11.18
CA ALA A 58 0.58 -16.96 10.40
C ALA A 58 0.35 -15.47 10.03
N VAL A 59 1.41 -14.77 9.64
CA VAL A 59 1.28 -13.51 8.91
C VAL A 59 1.00 -13.85 7.45
N PHE A 60 -0.26 -13.89 7.07
CA PHE A 60 -0.68 -14.23 5.72
C PHE A 60 -0.62 -12.98 4.84
N SER A 61 0.39 -12.92 3.96
CA SER A 61 0.80 -11.69 3.28
C SER A 61 -0.33 -11.06 2.47
N HIS A 62 -1.14 -11.85 1.77
CA HIS A 62 -2.26 -11.32 1.00
C HIS A 62 -3.27 -10.59 1.91
N MET A 63 -3.63 -11.19 3.04
CA MET A 63 -4.58 -10.57 3.99
C MET A 63 -3.99 -9.34 4.66
N ALA A 64 -2.68 -9.35 4.99
CA ALA A 64 -2.00 -8.19 5.54
C ALA A 64 -2.00 -7.00 4.55
N VAL A 65 -1.78 -7.26 3.25
CA VAL A 65 -1.86 -6.23 2.21
C VAL A 65 -3.29 -5.74 2.00
N MET A 66 -4.29 -6.63 2.04
CA MET A 66 -5.70 -6.22 1.95
C MET A 66 -6.10 -5.33 3.14
N TYR A 67 -5.60 -5.63 4.34
CA TYR A 67 -5.80 -4.78 5.52
C TYR A 67 -5.19 -3.39 5.31
N ALA A 68 -3.94 -3.32 4.85
CA ALA A 68 -3.27 -2.06 4.53
C ALA A 68 -4.03 -1.26 3.44
N ASN A 69 -4.45 -1.93 2.35
CA ASN A 69 -5.25 -1.30 1.29
C ASN A 69 -6.54 -0.69 1.84
N ALA A 70 -7.25 -1.43 2.70
CA ALA A 70 -8.47 -0.96 3.33
C ALA A 70 -8.24 0.28 4.21
N LEU A 71 -7.14 0.32 4.95
CA LEU A 71 -6.75 1.47 5.76
C LEU A 71 -6.44 2.70 4.90
N TYR A 72 -5.64 2.53 3.84
CA TYR A 72 -5.36 3.60 2.88
C TYR A 72 -6.62 4.17 2.23
N ARG A 73 -7.56 3.30 1.82
CA ARG A 73 -8.85 3.73 1.25
C ARG A 73 -9.62 4.63 2.19
N ARG A 74 -9.54 4.37 3.49
CA ARG A 74 -10.23 5.11 4.55
C ARG A 74 -9.41 6.25 5.15
N GLY A 75 -8.21 6.56 4.59
CA GLY A 75 -7.36 7.66 5.05
C GLY A 75 -6.53 7.37 6.31
N PHE A 76 -6.50 6.12 6.78
CA PHE A 76 -5.64 5.66 7.88
C PHE A 76 -4.24 5.30 7.34
N VAL A 77 -3.55 6.31 6.84
CA VAL A 77 -2.34 6.16 6.02
C VAL A 77 -1.15 5.67 6.83
N GLN A 78 -0.99 6.15 8.07
CA GLN A 78 0.12 5.75 8.94
C GLN A 78 0.03 4.25 9.29
N GLU A 79 -1.17 3.80 9.66
CA GLU A 79 -1.42 2.40 9.99
C GLU A 79 -1.29 1.51 8.76
N GLY A 80 -1.77 1.98 7.61
CA GLY A 80 -1.62 1.29 6.33
C GLY A 80 -0.15 1.16 5.92
N TRP A 81 0.63 2.24 6.06
CA TRP A 81 2.07 2.22 5.77
C TRP A 81 2.83 1.31 6.72
N LYS A 82 2.52 1.34 8.02
CA LYS A 82 3.10 0.42 8.99
C LYS A 82 2.93 -1.04 8.55
N ALA A 83 1.74 -1.42 8.09
CA ALA A 83 1.47 -2.78 7.64
C ALA A 83 2.28 -3.14 6.38
N LEU A 84 2.29 -2.29 5.35
CA LEU A 84 3.04 -2.51 4.11
C LEU A 84 4.55 -2.55 4.36
N LYS A 85 5.06 -1.58 5.13
CA LYS A 85 6.49 -1.48 5.42
C LYS A 85 7.01 -2.69 6.20
N THR A 86 6.30 -3.10 7.24
CA THR A 86 6.73 -4.25 8.04
C THR A 86 6.79 -5.52 7.19
N LEU A 87 5.79 -5.74 6.34
CA LEU A 87 5.76 -6.89 5.43
C LEU A 87 6.94 -6.85 4.46
N ALA A 88 7.21 -5.70 3.84
CA ALA A 88 8.31 -5.53 2.90
C ALA A 88 9.68 -5.67 3.57
N ASP A 89 9.89 -5.02 4.71
CA ASP A 89 11.14 -5.10 5.47
C ASP A 89 11.48 -6.55 5.81
N THR A 90 10.49 -7.33 6.27
CA THR A 90 10.69 -8.75 6.58
C THR A 90 10.95 -9.59 5.33
N ALA A 91 10.24 -9.32 4.23
CA ALA A 91 10.47 -10.02 2.96
C ALA A 91 11.89 -9.76 2.41
N LEU A 92 12.41 -8.54 2.58
CA LEU A 92 13.73 -8.13 2.11
C LEU A 92 14.88 -8.51 3.06
N ASP A 93 14.57 -8.86 4.31
CA ASP A 93 15.53 -9.47 5.23
C ASP A 93 15.71 -10.95 4.88
N PHE A 94 16.65 -11.23 3.96
CA PHE A 94 16.85 -12.57 3.42
C PHE A 94 17.43 -13.55 4.45
N ASP A 95 18.07 -13.08 5.49
CA ASP A 95 18.59 -13.93 6.56
C ASP A 95 17.45 -14.50 7.42
N THR A 96 16.39 -13.72 7.61
CA THR A 96 15.19 -14.15 8.34
C THR A 96 14.18 -14.82 7.40
N SER A 97 13.77 -14.15 6.33
CA SER A 97 12.71 -14.63 5.44
C SER A 97 13.11 -15.87 4.64
N ARG A 98 14.40 -15.99 4.29
CA ARG A 98 14.98 -17.07 3.46
C ARG A 98 14.22 -17.28 2.16
N ILE A 99 13.70 -16.19 1.60
CA ILE A 99 12.93 -16.19 0.36
C ILE A 99 13.48 -15.13 -0.60
N TYR A 100 13.56 -15.47 -1.88
CA TYR A 100 14.00 -14.54 -2.92
C TYR A 100 13.56 -15.06 -4.30
N PRO A 101 13.06 -14.17 -5.18
CA PRO A 101 12.65 -12.78 -4.92
C PRO A 101 11.19 -12.72 -4.50
N GLY A 102 10.82 -11.63 -3.82
CA GLY A 102 9.43 -11.19 -3.67
C GLY A 102 8.80 -11.46 -2.31
N ILE A 103 7.50 -11.29 -2.26
CA ILE A 103 6.69 -11.43 -1.05
C ILE A 103 6.15 -12.87 -0.99
N PRO A 104 6.39 -13.63 0.09
CA PRO A 104 5.87 -14.99 0.23
C PRO A 104 4.35 -15.01 0.44
N GLU A 105 3.75 -16.18 0.34
CA GLU A 105 2.33 -16.36 0.69
C GLU A 105 2.09 -16.02 2.15
N TYR A 106 2.95 -16.49 3.05
CA TYR A 106 2.90 -16.18 4.48
C TYR A 106 4.27 -16.26 5.14
N PHE A 107 4.38 -15.66 6.33
CA PHE A 107 5.53 -15.84 7.22
C PHE A 107 5.11 -16.70 8.41
N ARG A 108 5.97 -17.68 8.74
CA ARG A 108 5.83 -18.55 9.89
C ARG A 108 6.16 -17.80 11.19
N ALA A 109 5.95 -18.51 12.32
CA ALA A 109 6.25 -18.00 13.65
C ALA A 109 7.75 -17.66 13.88
N ASP A 110 8.65 -18.18 13.06
CA ASP A 110 10.08 -17.89 13.06
C ASP A 110 10.50 -16.80 12.06
N GLY A 111 9.54 -16.15 11.38
CA GLY A 111 9.78 -15.14 10.37
C GLY A 111 10.15 -15.69 8.99
N ARG A 112 10.28 -16.99 8.82
CA ARG A 112 10.59 -17.60 7.53
C ARG A 112 9.43 -17.48 6.57
N GLY A 113 9.70 -16.96 5.35
CA GLY A 113 8.75 -16.91 4.26
C GLY A 113 8.48 -18.30 3.67
N MET A 114 7.22 -18.55 3.40
CA MET A 114 6.74 -19.82 2.85
C MET A 114 6.01 -19.59 1.55
N TYR A 115 6.20 -20.51 0.58
CA TYR A 115 5.64 -20.44 -0.76
C TYR A 115 6.05 -19.17 -1.52
N HIS A 116 7.15 -19.26 -2.25
CA HIS A 116 7.78 -18.16 -3.01
C HIS A 116 7.28 -18.05 -4.46
N TYR A 117 6.34 -18.86 -4.87
CA TYR A 117 5.74 -18.77 -6.20
C TYR A 117 4.66 -17.67 -6.23
N LEU A 118 4.13 -17.43 -7.41
CA LEU A 118 3.16 -16.38 -7.66
C LEU A 118 1.95 -16.49 -6.73
N THR A 119 1.78 -15.47 -5.87
CA THR A 119 0.64 -15.37 -4.93
C THR A 119 -0.09 -14.05 -5.14
N GLY A 120 -1.31 -13.94 -4.64
CA GLY A 120 -2.04 -12.67 -4.61
C GLY A 120 -1.35 -11.57 -3.80
N ALA A 121 -0.41 -11.92 -2.91
CA ALA A 121 0.27 -10.96 -2.05
C ALA A 121 1.07 -9.93 -2.83
N ALA A 122 1.93 -10.35 -3.75
CA ALA A 122 2.79 -9.44 -4.52
C ALA A 122 1.99 -8.53 -5.44
N SER A 123 0.99 -9.08 -6.16
CA SER A 123 0.13 -8.28 -7.04
C SER A 123 -0.71 -7.26 -6.28
N TRP A 124 -1.27 -7.64 -5.13
CA TRP A 124 -1.99 -6.72 -4.25
C TRP A 124 -1.08 -5.67 -3.63
N TYR A 125 0.17 -6.02 -3.30
CA TYR A 125 1.15 -5.07 -2.81
C TYR A 125 1.42 -3.99 -3.86
N MET A 126 1.76 -4.38 -5.09
CA MET A 126 1.99 -3.45 -6.20
C MET A 126 0.74 -2.61 -6.50
N MET A 127 -0.42 -3.24 -6.58
CA MET A 127 -1.69 -2.54 -6.79
C MET A 127 -1.94 -1.50 -5.68
N THR A 128 -1.69 -1.85 -4.42
CA THR A 128 -1.88 -0.93 -3.29
C THR A 128 -0.89 0.23 -3.35
N MET A 129 0.38 -0.04 -3.65
CA MET A 129 1.39 1.02 -3.83
C MET A 129 0.98 2.00 -4.91
N ILE A 130 0.58 1.52 -6.09
CA ILE A 130 0.21 2.38 -7.21
C ILE A 130 -1.10 3.13 -6.92
N THR A 131 -2.17 2.39 -6.55
CA THR A 131 -3.52 2.96 -6.54
C THR A 131 -3.90 3.66 -5.25
N GLN A 132 -3.26 3.30 -4.13
CA GLN A 132 -3.58 3.88 -2.83
C GLN A 132 -2.45 4.77 -2.29
N VAL A 133 -1.20 4.28 -2.30
CA VAL A 133 -0.07 5.05 -1.75
C VAL A 133 0.28 6.22 -2.65
N PHE A 134 0.61 5.97 -3.92
CA PHE A 134 0.82 7.03 -4.91
C PHE A 134 -0.49 7.61 -5.44
N GLY A 135 -1.62 6.92 -5.22
CA GLY A 135 -2.94 7.38 -5.58
C GLY A 135 -3.18 7.53 -7.07
N VAL A 136 -2.50 6.71 -7.89
CA VAL A 136 -2.58 6.75 -9.36
C VAL A 136 -3.58 5.71 -9.83
N ARG A 137 -4.73 6.15 -10.33
CA ARG A 137 -5.79 5.24 -10.82
C ARG A 137 -6.66 5.88 -11.88
N GLY A 138 -7.42 5.04 -12.58
CA GLY A 138 -8.47 5.51 -13.48
C GLY A 138 -9.72 5.95 -12.73
N GLU A 139 -10.33 7.04 -13.16
CA GLU A 139 -11.62 7.53 -12.67
C GLU A 139 -12.48 7.91 -13.88
N ALA A 140 -13.51 7.10 -14.17
CA ALA A 140 -14.39 7.27 -15.33
C ALA A 140 -13.64 7.44 -16.68
N GLY A 141 -12.48 6.79 -16.83
CA GLY A 141 -11.61 6.86 -18.02
C GLY A 141 -10.49 7.90 -17.93
N ASP A 142 -10.57 8.87 -17.04
CA ASP A 142 -9.55 9.89 -16.78
C ASP A 142 -8.51 9.42 -15.77
N LEU A 143 -7.37 10.11 -15.66
CA LEU A 143 -6.33 9.82 -14.69
C LEU A 143 -6.58 10.61 -13.40
N LEU A 144 -6.80 9.88 -12.30
CA LEU A 144 -6.84 10.46 -10.96
C LEU A 144 -5.47 10.37 -10.30
N LEU A 145 -5.02 11.49 -9.72
CA LEU A 145 -3.84 11.58 -8.85
C LEU A 145 -4.28 12.01 -7.44
N GLN A 146 -4.08 11.13 -6.46
CA GLN A 146 -4.46 11.35 -5.06
C GLN A 146 -3.39 10.74 -4.13
N PRO A 147 -2.20 11.33 -4.03
CA PRO A 147 -1.11 10.78 -3.24
C PRO A 147 -1.47 10.75 -1.74
N LYS A 148 -1.15 9.62 -1.10
CA LYS A 148 -1.33 9.38 0.34
C LYS A 148 0.00 8.89 0.92
N LEU A 149 1.03 9.70 0.78
CA LEU A 149 2.39 9.39 1.23
C LEU A 149 2.64 9.92 2.64
N THR A 150 3.32 9.13 3.46
CA THR A 150 3.88 9.60 4.74
C THR A 150 5.21 10.30 4.49
N ALA A 151 5.65 11.16 5.41
CA ALA A 151 6.93 11.85 5.30
C ALA A 151 8.13 10.88 5.14
N ALA A 152 8.04 9.69 5.75
CA ALA A 152 9.08 8.65 5.68
C ALA A 152 9.26 7.99 4.31
N GLN A 153 8.35 8.23 3.36
CA GLN A 153 8.40 7.65 2.02
C GLN A 153 9.11 8.53 1.00
N PHE A 154 9.48 9.74 1.37
CA PHE A 154 10.24 10.66 0.53
C PHE A 154 11.75 10.50 0.77
N ASP A 155 12.52 10.65 -0.29
CA ASP A 155 13.99 10.69 -0.25
C ASP A 155 14.55 11.95 0.43
N ALA A 156 15.87 12.13 0.38
CA ALA A 156 16.54 13.28 0.98
C ALA A 156 16.11 14.62 0.35
N GLU A 157 15.76 14.60 -0.91
CA GLU A 157 15.31 15.75 -1.71
C GLU A 157 13.81 16.03 -1.57
N GLY A 158 13.09 15.25 -0.75
CA GLY A 158 11.64 15.35 -0.57
C GLY A 158 10.86 14.82 -1.77
N SER A 159 11.42 13.86 -2.51
CA SER A 159 10.84 13.29 -3.72
C SER A 159 10.45 11.83 -3.51
N ALA A 160 9.35 11.42 -4.14
CA ALA A 160 8.96 10.02 -4.29
C ALA A 160 8.32 9.82 -5.66
N SER A 161 8.63 8.71 -6.35
CA SER A 161 8.09 8.50 -7.70
C SER A 161 7.62 7.07 -7.94
N VAL A 162 6.67 6.93 -8.88
CA VAL A 162 6.19 5.65 -9.38
C VAL A 162 6.05 5.70 -10.91
N HIS A 163 6.36 4.59 -11.55
CA HIS A 163 6.20 4.43 -12.99
C HIS A 163 4.95 3.61 -13.28
N VAL A 164 4.11 4.12 -14.18
CA VAL A 164 2.86 3.47 -14.60
C VAL A 164 2.65 3.61 -16.10
N THR A 165 1.77 2.78 -16.65
CA THR A 165 1.24 2.97 -18.00
C THR A 165 -0.22 3.36 -17.90
N PHE A 166 -0.60 4.47 -18.53
CA PHE A 166 -1.98 4.93 -18.60
C PHE A 166 -2.30 5.44 -20.01
N ALA A 167 -3.45 5.06 -20.57
CA ALA A 167 -3.89 5.44 -21.92
C ALA A 167 -2.78 5.27 -23.00
N GLY A 168 -2.02 4.16 -22.92
CA GLY A 168 -0.92 3.85 -23.84
C GLY A 168 0.32 4.73 -23.69
N ARG A 169 0.43 5.53 -22.65
CA ARG A 169 1.62 6.37 -22.35
C ARG A 169 2.35 5.86 -21.11
N ARG A 170 3.68 5.86 -21.17
CA ARG A 170 4.55 5.59 -20.02
C ARG A 170 4.69 6.85 -19.19
N LEU A 171 4.21 6.82 -17.96
CA LEU A 171 4.20 7.95 -17.04
C LEU A 171 5.13 7.68 -15.87
N GLU A 172 5.88 8.71 -15.47
CA GLU A 172 6.47 8.81 -14.14
C GLU A 172 5.65 9.84 -13.36
N ILE A 173 5.04 9.42 -12.27
CA ILE A 173 4.36 10.31 -11.32
C ILE A 173 5.34 10.59 -10.19
N ARG A 174 5.82 11.83 -10.09
CA ARG A 174 6.79 12.29 -9.12
C ARG A 174 6.12 13.24 -8.14
N CYS A 175 6.01 12.84 -6.88
CA CYS A 175 5.50 13.66 -5.80
C CYS A 175 6.67 14.44 -5.16
N GLN A 176 6.51 15.75 -5.01
CA GLN A 176 7.46 16.65 -4.37
C GLN A 176 6.86 17.20 -3.08
N ASN A 177 7.51 16.92 -1.94
CA ASN A 177 7.11 17.33 -0.60
C ASN A 177 8.30 18.00 0.13
N PRO A 178 8.69 19.21 -0.30
CA PRO A 178 9.86 19.89 0.27
C PRO A 178 9.69 20.21 1.76
N GLY A 179 8.44 20.39 2.22
CA GLY A 179 8.11 20.62 3.63
C GLY A 179 8.13 19.36 4.51
N ARG A 180 8.34 18.16 3.93
CA ARG A 180 8.28 16.87 4.63
C ARG A 180 7.03 16.69 5.48
N LEU A 181 5.91 17.16 4.95
CA LEU A 181 4.62 17.12 5.60
C LEU A 181 4.08 15.68 5.63
N GLU A 182 3.37 15.34 6.70
CA GLU A 182 2.65 14.08 6.79
C GLU A 182 1.33 14.13 6.00
N TYR A 183 0.81 12.95 5.64
CA TYR A 183 -0.53 12.87 5.05
C TYR A 183 -1.56 13.55 5.97
N GLY A 184 -2.39 14.39 5.36
CA GLY A 184 -3.36 15.23 6.07
C GLY A 184 -2.84 16.63 6.44
N GLN A 185 -1.53 16.88 6.34
CA GLN A 185 -0.91 18.19 6.50
C GLN A 185 -0.62 18.86 5.15
N TYR A 186 -0.62 18.11 4.07
CA TYR A 186 -0.41 18.61 2.70
C TYR A 186 -1.66 18.41 1.85
N ARG A 187 -1.70 19.18 0.77
CA ARG A 187 -2.61 19.02 -0.38
C ARG A 187 -1.82 19.10 -1.67
N VAL A 188 -2.40 18.65 -2.76
CA VAL A 188 -1.84 18.89 -4.09
C VAL A 188 -1.99 20.38 -4.42
N GLN A 189 -0.87 21.08 -4.61
CA GLN A 189 -0.82 22.51 -4.95
C GLN A 189 -0.84 22.73 -6.45
N LYS A 190 -0.11 21.90 -7.20
CA LYS A 190 -0.08 21.94 -8.66
C LYS A 190 0.41 20.62 -9.23
N VAL A 191 0.08 20.37 -10.50
CA VAL A 191 0.60 19.27 -11.30
C VAL A 191 1.18 19.83 -12.60
N LEU A 192 2.43 19.49 -12.88
CA LEU A 192 3.13 19.85 -14.12
C LEU A 192 3.40 18.61 -14.98
N CYS A 193 3.31 18.76 -16.29
CA CYS A 193 3.87 17.80 -17.26
C CYS A 193 4.90 18.54 -18.10
N GLY A 194 6.19 18.28 -17.85
CA GLY A 194 7.25 19.19 -18.32
C GLY A 194 7.00 20.60 -17.77
N ASP A 195 6.97 21.60 -18.68
CA ASP A 195 6.68 23.00 -18.32
C ASP A 195 5.17 23.33 -18.33
N ALA A 196 4.32 22.41 -18.80
CA ALA A 196 2.89 22.65 -18.88
C ALA A 196 2.22 22.40 -17.53
N GLU A 197 1.52 23.41 -17.03
CA GLU A 197 0.70 23.31 -15.83
C GLU A 197 -0.65 22.67 -16.17
N LEU A 198 -0.94 21.52 -15.57
CA LEU A 198 -2.18 20.76 -15.77
C LEU A 198 -3.23 21.05 -14.71
N CYS A 199 -2.78 21.48 -13.55
CA CYS A 199 -3.64 21.86 -12.44
C CYS A 199 -2.90 22.82 -11.52
N ALA A 200 -3.60 23.88 -11.07
CA ALA A 200 -3.19 24.82 -10.02
C ALA A 200 -4.28 24.96 -8.96
N GLY A 201 -3.86 25.13 -7.72
CA GLY A 201 -4.75 25.32 -6.57
C GLY A 201 -4.76 24.13 -5.62
N SER A 202 -5.06 24.41 -4.36
CA SER A 202 -5.01 23.43 -3.26
C SER A 202 -6.19 22.46 -3.32
N CYS A 203 -5.94 21.18 -3.55
CA CYS A 203 -6.97 20.14 -3.62
C CYS A 203 -6.45 18.79 -3.08
N ASP A 204 -7.38 17.92 -2.67
CA ASP A 204 -7.04 16.60 -2.15
C ASP A 204 -6.67 15.60 -3.27
N SER A 205 -7.15 15.85 -4.49
CA SER A 205 -6.90 15.04 -5.67
C SER A 205 -7.06 15.85 -6.95
N VAL A 206 -6.41 15.37 -8.02
CA VAL A 206 -6.47 15.97 -9.36
C VAL A 206 -6.95 14.96 -10.36
N ILE A 207 -7.89 15.32 -11.22
CA ILE A 207 -8.32 14.51 -12.36
C ILE A 207 -7.75 15.16 -13.63
N ILE A 208 -6.97 14.36 -14.37
CA ILE A 208 -6.40 14.76 -15.65
C ILE A 208 -7.18 14.05 -16.76
N PRO A 209 -7.86 14.80 -17.66
CA PRO A 209 -8.63 14.20 -18.73
C PRO A 209 -7.79 13.27 -19.60
N ARG A 210 -8.33 12.10 -19.94
CA ARG A 210 -7.67 11.09 -20.78
C ARG A 210 -7.12 11.67 -22.08
N ARG A 211 -7.88 12.57 -22.71
CA ARG A 211 -7.45 13.24 -23.96
C ARG A 211 -6.13 14.00 -23.81
N VAL A 212 -5.84 14.56 -22.63
CA VAL A 212 -4.58 15.26 -22.34
C VAL A 212 -3.41 14.26 -22.35
N ILE A 213 -3.62 13.09 -21.75
CA ILE A 213 -2.63 12.00 -21.73
C ILE A 213 -2.39 11.46 -23.15
N GLU A 214 -3.46 11.20 -23.90
CA GLU A 214 -3.37 10.67 -25.27
C GLU A 214 -2.68 11.62 -26.27
N ALA A 215 -2.75 12.92 -26.00
CA ALA A 215 -2.06 13.94 -26.81
C ALA A 215 -0.53 13.97 -26.59
N LEU A 216 -0.01 13.34 -25.52
CA LEU A 216 1.42 13.30 -25.23
C LEU A 216 2.15 12.34 -26.17
N PRO A 217 3.46 12.59 -26.47
CA PRO A 217 4.28 11.68 -27.27
C PRO A 217 4.32 10.26 -26.69
N ALA A 218 4.05 9.24 -27.50
CA ALA A 218 4.00 7.85 -27.05
C ALA A 218 5.40 7.26 -26.84
N GLU A 219 6.38 7.68 -27.61
CA GLU A 219 7.74 7.13 -27.64
C GLU A 219 8.58 7.52 -26.42
N GLN A 220 8.18 8.60 -25.72
CA GLN A 220 8.92 9.13 -24.60
C GLN A 220 8.17 8.89 -23.28
N LYS A 221 8.93 8.67 -22.20
CA LYS A 221 8.40 8.69 -20.84
C LYS A 221 7.99 10.11 -20.47
N GLN A 222 6.76 10.29 -20.01
CA GLN A 222 6.23 11.57 -19.57
C GLN A 222 6.34 11.71 -18.06
N VAL A 223 6.87 12.83 -17.57
CA VAL A 223 7.02 13.08 -16.13
C VAL A 223 5.93 14.03 -15.68
N PHE A 224 5.11 13.57 -14.74
CA PHE A 224 4.12 14.37 -14.05
C PHE A 224 4.64 14.70 -12.65
N THR A 225 4.95 15.96 -12.42
CA THR A 225 5.41 16.43 -11.10
C THR A 225 4.23 16.96 -10.30
N VAL A 226 3.94 16.32 -9.18
CA VAL A 226 2.88 16.64 -8.23
C VAL A 226 3.50 17.34 -7.03
N TYR A 227 3.22 18.61 -6.84
CA TYR A 227 3.73 19.39 -5.72
C TYR A 227 2.75 19.34 -4.55
N LEU A 228 3.27 18.98 -3.38
CA LEU A 228 2.56 18.85 -2.12
C LEU A 228 2.99 19.97 -1.17
N GLY A 229 2.00 20.64 -0.54
CA GLY A 229 2.24 21.74 0.40
C GLY A 229 0.98 22.13 1.18
#